data_b07641afa72083ba7c0644bd968a678b
#
_entry.id   b07641afa72083ba7c0644bd968a678b
#
_cell.length_a   1.000
_cell.length_b   1.000
_cell.length_c   1.000
_cell.angle_alpha   90.00
_cell.angle_beta   90.00
_cell.angle_gamma   90.00
#
_symmetry.space_group_name_H-M   'P 1'
#
loop_
_entity.id
_entity.type
_entity.pdbx_description
1 polymer ?
#
loop_
_entity_poly.entity_id
_entity_poly.type
_entity_poly.pdbx_seq_one_letter_code
_entity_poly.pdbx_strand_id
1 'polypeptide(L)'
;MKFMIGCNYWASNAGTEMWRNWDEDAVREDLRVLSVNGVEYMRVFPNWRDFQPVMPVYTYHVQLVKYCLEGDRAPENPEYIDETMIARFRKFCDICEEFGIKLIVGILTGWMSGRAFIPSALFGKDLYTDPTALLFEQRFIRGMVTRLRDHKAIYAWDLGNECNCLGPTASDEVATNWAITVANAIRAYDNTRPVVSGMHALAPGKDNGNWTIAGQAEACDILTTHPYPYWAKFTDRDKIGSLRTAIHATCENKLYADLGQKPCLVEETGTMGPMLCDEERSAAFMRLNLLSNFVHGAAGVMWWCANEQTNLMSDPYTRQMVELELGMRREDGSPKPVLTETGRIASVIRSLEGRIPAAEEDAVCILTHDQEQWGVAYMTYGLAKQAGLNIRFAWCDDELPEANVYLMPSITGCYVMPRENYLKLISRVEQGATLYVSNNNGILAQFEDLTGLRVTEACIEQEVGTLTMDGRSFCFSRERRYETVSVGATVIATDNRGLPIISEYSKGKGKVIYANFPLEAALINRSNTFDSDEYLIYKRLFRDVIEAHEVTTDAAPIGITLHRDEKGDVICAAINYTYDAVNPEFKIADGYAIGEVLYGNVDTIGAFDGVIFKLTQKA
;
A
#
# COMPACT_ATOMS: atom_id res chain seq x y z
N MET A 1 -11.74 12.69 -4.90
CA MET A 1 -12.15 11.40 -5.49
C MET A 1 -13.10 10.71 -4.53
N LYS A 2 -14.12 9.96 -5.00
CA LYS A 2 -14.90 9.08 -4.11
C LYS A 2 -14.13 7.79 -3.90
N PHE A 3 -14.21 7.23 -2.70
CA PHE A 3 -13.57 5.98 -2.35
C PHE A 3 -14.12 4.81 -3.19
N MET A 4 -13.25 4.09 -3.88
CA MET A 4 -13.59 2.97 -4.76
C MET A 4 -13.71 1.67 -3.95
N ILE A 5 -14.81 0.94 -4.15
CA ILE A 5 -15.06 -0.36 -3.51
C ILE A 5 -15.28 -1.38 -4.60
N GLY A 6 -14.46 -2.44 -4.63
CA GLY A 6 -14.53 -3.36 -5.73
C GLY A 6 -13.77 -4.67 -5.57
N CYS A 7 -13.61 -5.33 -6.72
CA CYS A 7 -12.83 -6.56 -6.83
C CYS A 7 -12.16 -6.67 -8.20
N ASN A 8 -11.20 -7.56 -8.30
CA ASN A 8 -10.61 -8.00 -9.55
C ASN A 8 -11.50 -9.10 -10.17
N TYR A 9 -11.66 -9.10 -11.47
CA TYR A 9 -12.65 -9.95 -12.14
C TYR A 9 -12.04 -10.90 -13.16
N TRP A 10 -12.34 -12.18 -12.93
CA TRP A 10 -12.32 -13.27 -13.90
C TRP A 10 -13.67 -13.96 -13.87
N ALA A 11 -14.21 -14.31 -15.06
CA ALA A 11 -15.52 -14.95 -15.15
C ALA A 11 -15.53 -16.32 -14.48
N SER A 12 -16.62 -16.65 -13.77
CA SER A 12 -16.78 -17.88 -12.99
C SER A 12 -16.67 -19.15 -13.84
N ASN A 13 -17.08 -19.11 -15.11
CA ASN A 13 -17.08 -20.25 -16.02
C ASN A 13 -15.73 -20.58 -16.65
N ALA A 14 -14.77 -19.64 -16.71
CA ALA A 14 -13.57 -19.79 -17.52
C ALA A 14 -12.30 -19.14 -16.96
N GLY A 15 -12.39 -18.36 -15.88
CA GLY A 15 -11.23 -17.70 -15.27
C GLY A 15 -10.42 -16.89 -16.29
N THR A 16 -9.10 -17.07 -16.31
CA THR A 16 -8.20 -16.37 -17.23
C THR A 16 -8.44 -16.65 -18.71
N GLU A 17 -9.16 -17.71 -19.04
CA GLU A 17 -9.54 -18.03 -20.44
C GLU A 17 -10.91 -17.45 -20.85
N MET A 18 -11.51 -16.57 -20.04
CA MET A 18 -12.85 -16.03 -20.27
C MET A 18 -13.04 -15.38 -21.63
N TRP A 19 -12.01 -14.74 -22.17
CA TRP A 19 -12.07 -14.06 -23.46
C TRP A 19 -12.13 -15.05 -24.63
N ARG A 20 -11.48 -16.20 -24.51
CA ARG A 20 -11.54 -17.30 -25.50
C ARG A 20 -12.81 -18.13 -25.34
N ASN A 21 -13.23 -18.36 -24.10
CA ASN A 21 -14.39 -19.15 -23.71
C ASN A 21 -15.51 -18.23 -23.19
N TRP A 22 -15.88 -17.25 -24.02
CA TRP A 22 -16.87 -16.23 -23.66
C TRP A 22 -18.26 -16.86 -23.45
N ASP A 23 -18.85 -16.58 -22.29
CA ASP A 23 -20.20 -16.93 -21.91
C ASP A 23 -20.89 -15.68 -21.33
N GLU A 24 -21.83 -15.09 -22.11
CA GLU A 24 -22.53 -13.87 -21.71
C GLU A 24 -23.44 -14.11 -20.49
N ASP A 25 -24.08 -15.26 -20.42
CA ASP A 25 -25.02 -15.57 -19.31
C ASP A 25 -24.27 -15.74 -17.98
N ALA A 26 -23.12 -16.41 -17.98
CA ALA A 26 -22.25 -16.51 -16.82
C ALA A 26 -21.77 -15.13 -16.36
N VAL A 27 -21.30 -14.29 -17.29
CA VAL A 27 -20.86 -12.91 -16.99
C VAL A 27 -22.01 -12.09 -16.39
N ARG A 28 -23.21 -12.15 -16.95
CA ARG A 28 -24.39 -11.42 -16.45
C ARG A 28 -24.75 -11.84 -15.03
N GLU A 29 -24.73 -13.12 -14.74
CA GLU A 29 -25.04 -13.62 -13.40
C GLU A 29 -23.96 -13.22 -12.40
N ASP A 30 -22.68 -13.29 -12.77
CA ASP A 30 -21.57 -12.81 -11.95
C ASP A 30 -21.77 -11.33 -11.58
N LEU A 31 -21.97 -10.46 -12.58
CA LEU A 31 -22.10 -9.02 -12.36
C LEU A 31 -23.36 -8.65 -11.58
N ARG A 32 -24.46 -9.38 -11.82
CA ARG A 32 -25.69 -9.22 -11.05
C ARG A 32 -25.46 -9.45 -9.56
N VAL A 33 -24.79 -10.55 -9.20
CA VAL A 33 -24.53 -10.88 -7.79
C VAL A 33 -23.56 -9.89 -7.17
N LEU A 34 -22.50 -9.50 -7.89
CA LEU A 34 -21.51 -8.53 -7.39
C LEU A 34 -22.15 -7.15 -7.16
N SER A 35 -22.95 -6.65 -8.11
CA SER A 35 -23.55 -5.31 -8.01
C SER A 35 -24.54 -5.19 -6.85
N VAL A 36 -25.42 -6.18 -6.65
CA VAL A 36 -26.39 -6.16 -5.52
C VAL A 36 -25.70 -6.29 -4.15
N ASN A 37 -24.47 -6.76 -4.10
CA ASN A 37 -23.63 -6.83 -2.92
C ASN A 37 -22.63 -5.69 -2.81
N GLY A 38 -22.84 -4.58 -3.53
CA GLY A 38 -22.12 -3.33 -3.30
C GLY A 38 -20.79 -3.17 -4.02
N VAL A 39 -20.43 -4.06 -4.94
CA VAL A 39 -19.28 -3.87 -5.83
C VAL A 39 -19.61 -2.79 -6.84
N GLU A 40 -18.85 -1.70 -6.83
CA GLU A 40 -19.03 -0.53 -7.70
C GLU A 40 -17.96 -0.44 -8.78
N TYR A 41 -16.79 -0.98 -8.50
CA TYR A 41 -15.64 -0.98 -9.39
C TYR A 41 -15.13 -2.40 -9.61
N MET A 42 -14.67 -2.68 -10.82
CA MET A 42 -13.98 -3.93 -11.14
C MET A 42 -12.71 -3.64 -11.93
N ARG A 43 -11.64 -4.30 -11.59
CA ARG A 43 -10.46 -4.37 -12.43
C ARG A 43 -10.54 -5.59 -13.32
N VAL A 44 -10.31 -5.40 -14.62
CA VAL A 44 -10.50 -6.43 -15.65
C VAL A 44 -9.28 -6.49 -16.58
N PHE A 45 -8.99 -7.68 -17.10
CA PHE A 45 -7.73 -8.01 -17.73
C PHE A 45 -7.92 -8.55 -19.15
N PRO A 46 -7.75 -7.73 -20.20
CA PRO A 46 -7.64 -8.23 -21.58
C PRO A 46 -6.25 -8.87 -21.75
N ASN A 47 -6.16 -10.21 -21.66
CA ASN A 47 -4.89 -10.91 -21.83
C ASN A 47 -4.19 -10.49 -23.11
N TRP A 48 -2.96 -9.99 -23.03
CA TRP A 48 -2.23 -9.46 -24.18
C TRP A 48 -2.12 -10.47 -25.31
N ARG A 49 -1.77 -11.72 -24.99
CA ARG A 49 -1.72 -12.85 -25.96
C ARG A 49 -3.02 -13.05 -26.73
N ASP A 50 -4.17 -12.86 -26.09
CA ASP A 50 -5.47 -13.17 -26.69
C ASP A 50 -5.99 -12.02 -27.56
N PHE A 51 -5.76 -10.79 -27.14
CA PHE A 51 -6.20 -9.58 -27.86
C PHE A 51 -5.23 -9.15 -28.97
N GLN A 52 -3.96 -9.50 -28.87
CA GLN A 52 -2.94 -9.28 -29.91
C GLN A 52 -2.16 -10.57 -30.18
N PRO A 53 -2.79 -11.59 -30.77
CA PRO A 53 -2.18 -12.92 -30.94
C PRO A 53 -1.17 -12.93 -32.11
N VAL A 54 -0.13 -12.11 -32.01
CA VAL A 54 0.90 -11.95 -33.02
C VAL A 54 1.97 -13.03 -32.91
N MET A 55 2.30 -13.64 -34.06
CA MET A 55 3.33 -14.65 -34.19
C MET A 55 4.29 -14.33 -35.34
N PRO A 56 5.58 -14.75 -35.23
CA PRO A 56 6.57 -14.56 -36.30
C PRO A 56 6.47 -15.68 -37.34
N VAL A 57 6.71 -15.33 -38.62
CA VAL A 57 6.85 -16.27 -39.72
C VAL A 57 8.29 -16.21 -40.22
N TYR A 58 8.93 -17.38 -40.33
CA TYR A 58 10.34 -17.49 -40.70
C TYR A 58 10.53 -18.21 -42.05
N THR A 59 11.66 -17.92 -42.71
CA THR A 59 12.14 -18.74 -43.82
C THR A 59 12.66 -20.09 -43.27
N TYR A 60 12.95 -21.03 -44.16
CA TYR A 60 13.60 -22.28 -43.83
C TYR A 60 14.96 -22.08 -43.11
N HIS A 61 15.64 -20.95 -43.35
CA HIS A 61 16.90 -20.57 -42.70
C HIS A 61 16.75 -19.73 -41.44
N VAL A 62 15.55 -19.76 -40.82
CA VAL A 62 15.23 -19.05 -39.55
C VAL A 62 15.38 -17.53 -39.65
N GLN A 63 15.24 -16.98 -40.88
CA GLN A 63 15.17 -15.53 -41.08
C GLN A 63 13.71 -15.07 -40.96
N LEU A 64 13.46 -14.05 -40.14
CA LEU A 64 12.14 -13.45 -39.98
C LEU A 64 11.66 -12.86 -41.34
N VAL A 65 10.50 -13.29 -41.79
CA VAL A 65 9.88 -12.81 -43.03
C VAL A 65 8.83 -11.74 -42.74
N LYS A 66 7.91 -12.04 -41.82
CA LYS A 66 6.77 -11.17 -41.47
C LYS A 66 6.20 -11.59 -40.11
N TYR A 67 5.27 -10.79 -39.63
CA TYR A 67 4.35 -11.17 -38.55
C TYR A 67 2.96 -11.48 -39.12
N CYS A 68 2.22 -12.37 -38.45
CA CYS A 68 0.84 -12.69 -38.72
C CYS A 68 0.07 -12.89 -37.42
N LEU A 69 -1.25 -13.02 -37.46
CA LEU A 69 -2.06 -13.45 -36.33
C LEU A 69 -1.99 -14.98 -36.18
N GLU A 70 -2.27 -15.47 -34.97
CA GLU A 70 -2.36 -16.90 -34.67
C GLU A 70 -3.22 -17.66 -35.70
N GLY A 71 -2.81 -18.86 -36.09
CA GLY A 71 -3.44 -19.63 -37.19
C GLY A 71 -3.11 -19.10 -38.58
N ASP A 72 -1.93 -18.46 -38.77
CA ASP A 72 -1.43 -17.91 -40.05
C ASP A 72 -2.34 -16.87 -40.70
N ARG A 73 -3.22 -16.26 -39.91
CA ARG A 73 -4.14 -15.22 -40.43
C ARG A 73 -3.39 -13.94 -40.76
N ALA A 74 -3.76 -13.30 -41.85
CA ALA A 74 -3.33 -11.94 -42.13
C ALA A 74 -3.98 -10.99 -41.13
N PRO A 75 -3.27 -9.94 -40.65
CA PRO A 75 -3.87 -8.96 -39.75
C PRO A 75 -4.94 -8.12 -40.52
N GLU A 76 -6.10 -7.97 -39.90
CA GLU A 76 -7.20 -7.12 -40.44
C GLU A 76 -6.94 -5.63 -40.19
N ASN A 77 -6.02 -5.31 -39.30
CA ASN A 77 -5.68 -3.97 -38.85
C ASN A 77 -4.16 -3.85 -38.57
N PRO A 78 -3.61 -2.63 -38.62
CA PRO A 78 -2.16 -2.42 -38.42
C PRO A 78 -1.68 -2.65 -36.99
N GLU A 79 -2.59 -2.76 -36.03
CA GLU A 79 -2.30 -3.04 -34.61
C GLU A 79 -2.17 -4.53 -34.32
N TYR A 80 -2.59 -5.41 -35.26
CA TYR A 80 -2.66 -6.87 -35.04
C TYR A 80 -3.66 -7.27 -33.95
N ILE A 81 -4.72 -6.50 -33.77
CA ILE A 81 -5.78 -6.77 -32.79
C ILE A 81 -6.75 -7.84 -33.33
N ASP A 82 -7.15 -8.75 -32.44
CA ASP A 82 -8.25 -9.67 -32.71
C ASP A 82 -9.60 -8.99 -32.46
N GLU A 83 -10.35 -8.71 -33.53
CA GLU A 83 -11.61 -7.98 -33.44
C GLU A 83 -12.72 -8.79 -32.75
N THR A 84 -12.61 -10.12 -32.70
CA THR A 84 -13.54 -10.95 -31.92
C THR A 84 -13.38 -10.69 -30.42
N MET A 85 -12.14 -10.61 -29.94
CA MET A 85 -11.86 -10.28 -28.54
C MET A 85 -12.36 -8.86 -28.19
N ILE A 86 -12.17 -7.90 -29.09
CA ILE A 86 -12.71 -6.54 -28.93
C ILE A 86 -14.24 -6.56 -28.85
N ALA A 87 -14.93 -7.31 -29.71
CA ALA A 87 -16.39 -7.40 -29.69
C ALA A 87 -16.89 -7.97 -28.35
N ARG A 88 -16.22 -9.01 -27.81
CA ARG A 88 -16.51 -9.58 -26.49
C ARG A 88 -16.27 -8.57 -25.35
N PHE A 89 -15.17 -7.83 -25.41
CA PHE A 89 -14.86 -6.81 -24.42
C PHE A 89 -15.87 -5.65 -24.43
N ARG A 90 -16.30 -5.20 -25.63
CA ARG A 90 -17.38 -4.21 -25.76
C ARG A 90 -18.67 -4.71 -25.12
N LYS A 91 -19.04 -5.96 -25.41
CA LYS A 91 -20.22 -6.59 -24.79
C LYS A 91 -20.10 -6.65 -23.26
N PHE A 92 -18.91 -6.95 -22.75
CA PHE A 92 -18.64 -6.90 -21.32
C PHE A 92 -18.85 -5.48 -20.74
N CYS A 93 -18.36 -4.46 -21.42
CA CYS A 93 -18.58 -3.06 -21.02
C CYS A 93 -20.08 -2.71 -21.00
N ASP A 94 -20.87 -3.15 -22.00
CA ASP A 94 -22.31 -2.90 -22.04
C ASP A 94 -23.00 -3.55 -20.84
N ILE A 95 -22.64 -4.78 -20.48
CA ILE A 95 -23.18 -5.46 -19.31
C ILE A 95 -22.78 -4.72 -18.02
N CYS A 96 -21.55 -4.25 -17.91
CA CYS A 96 -21.11 -3.44 -16.77
C CYS A 96 -21.92 -2.15 -16.62
N GLU A 97 -22.24 -1.46 -17.74
CA GLU A 97 -23.10 -0.27 -17.72
C GLU A 97 -24.52 -0.60 -17.22
N GLU A 98 -25.10 -1.75 -17.64
CA GLU A 98 -26.41 -2.21 -17.17
C GLU A 98 -26.46 -2.40 -15.65
N PHE A 99 -25.38 -2.91 -15.05
CA PHE A 99 -25.26 -3.12 -13.60
C PHE A 99 -24.64 -1.95 -12.83
N GLY A 100 -24.30 -0.86 -13.50
CA GLY A 100 -23.72 0.34 -12.89
C GLY A 100 -22.28 0.18 -12.39
N ILE A 101 -21.56 -0.84 -12.89
CA ILE A 101 -20.18 -1.15 -12.49
C ILE A 101 -19.20 -0.36 -13.36
N LYS A 102 -18.17 0.23 -12.72
CA LYS A 102 -17.08 0.94 -13.37
C LYS A 102 -15.86 0.05 -13.52
N LEU A 103 -15.13 0.20 -14.61
CA LEU A 103 -14.00 -0.64 -14.97
C LEU A 103 -12.66 0.10 -14.86
N ILE A 104 -11.68 -0.56 -14.26
CA ILE A 104 -10.27 -0.27 -14.42
C ILE A 104 -9.72 -1.35 -15.36
N VAL A 105 -9.15 -0.95 -16.49
CA VAL A 105 -8.75 -1.89 -17.55
C VAL A 105 -7.24 -2.03 -17.59
N GLY A 106 -6.73 -3.20 -17.16
CA GLY A 106 -5.30 -3.53 -17.18
C GLY A 106 -4.83 -3.89 -18.59
N ILE A 107 -4.31 -2.91 -19.35
CA ILE A 107 -4.06 -3.07 -20.79
C ILE A 107 -2.99 -4.14 -21.05
N LEU A 108 -1.77 -3.96 -20.56
CA LEU A 108 -0.66 -4.88 -20.79
C LEU A 108 -0.69 -6.05 -19.78
N THR A 109 -1.78 -6.84 -19.80
CA THR A 109 -1.86 -8.06 -19.00
C THR A 109 -1.05 -9.18 -19.64
N GLY A 110 0.27 -9.10 -19.45
CA GLY A 110 1.24 -10.11 -19.91
C GLY A 110 1.65 -11.11 -18.83
N TRP A 111 1.33 -10.82 -17.56
CA TRP A 111 1.55 -11.67 -16.39
C TRP A 111 0.28 -11.78 -15.57
N MET A 112 -0.08 -13.00 -15.14
CA MET A 112 -1.23 -13.25 -14.29
C MET A 112 -1.09 -14.61 -13.60
N SER A 113 -1.22 -14.64 -12.26
CA SER A 113 -1.30 -15.88 -11.47
C SER A 113 -0.19 -16.89 -11.80
N GLY A 114 1.06 -16.41 -11.90
CA GLY A 114 2.20 -17.27 -12.21
C GLY A 114 2.30 -17.72 -13.68
N ARG A 115 1.53 -17.12 -14.58
CA ARG A 115 1.53 -17.46 -16.02
C ARG A 115 1.80 -16.21 -16.89
N ALA A 116 2.62 -16.43 -17.94
CA ALA A 116 2.83 -15.43 -18.98
C ALA A 116 1.71 -15.46 -20.04
N PHE A 117 1.14 -14.29 -20.35
CA PHE A 117 0.14 -14.07 -21.39
C PHE A 117 0.72 -13.14 -22.49
N ILE A 118 1.97 -13.35 -22.83
CA ILE A 118 2.72 -12.56 -23.83
C ILE A 118 2.48 -13.17 -25.22
N PRO A 119 2.32 -12.36 -26.30
CA PRO A 119 2.27 -12.85 -27.67
C PRO A 119 3.54 -13.65 -28.04
N SER A 120 3.39 -14.73 -28.82
CA SER A 120 4.49 -15.61 -29.16
C SER A 120 5.62 -14.92 -29.93
N ALA A 121 5.34 -13.86 -30.67
CA ALA A 121 6.35 -13.03 -31.34
C ALA A 121 7.33 -12.33 -30.39
N LEU A 122 6.96 -12.22 -29.11
CA LEU A 122 7.74 -11.50 -28.09
C LEU A 122 8.47 -12.44 -27.10
N PHE A 123 8.30 -13.75 -27.26
CA PHE A 123 8.99 -14.71 -26.38
C PHE A 123 10.51 -14.53 -26.44
N GLY A 124 11.14 -14.45 -25.27
CA GLY A 124 12.59 -14.30 -25.12
C GLY A 124 13.12 -12.89 -25.41
N LYS A 125 12.24 -11.92 -25.63
CA LYS A 125 12.60 -10.49 -25.77
C LYS A 125 12.54 -9.81 -24.41
N ASP A 126 13.39 -8.82 -24.22
CA ASP A 126 13.25 -7.86 -23.14
C ASP A 126 12.08 -6.94 -23.44
N LEU A 127 11.01 -7.02 -22.67
CA LEU A 127 9.79 -6.27 -22.91
C LEU A 127 9.96 -4.77 -22.61
N TYR A 128 10.98 -4.37 -21.89
CA TYR A 128 11.19 -2.96 -21.53
C TYR A 128 12.13 -2.22 -22.48
N THR A 129 12.94 -2.94 -23.28
CA THR A 129 13.98 -2.30 -24.11
C THR A 129 14.05 -2.83 -25.55
N ASP A 130 13.54 -4.04 -25.86
CA ASP A 130 13.57 -4.57 -27.24
C ASP A 130 12.66 -3.74 -28.16
N PRO A 131 13.19 -3.19 -29.29
CA PRO A 131 12.40 -2.33 -30.18
C PRO A 131 11.16 -3.03 -30.79
N THR A 132 11.19 -4.34 -30.96
CA THR A 132 10.03 -5.09 -31.47
C THR A 132 8.95 -5.21 -30.39
N ALA A 133 9.35 -5.48 -29.15
CA ALA A 133 8.42 -5.53 -28.03
C ALA A 133 7.73 -4.18 -27.84
N LEU A 134 8.50 -3.11 -27.72
CA LEU A 134 7.99 -1.74 -27.58
C LEU A 134 7.06 -1.34 -28.73
N LEU A 135 7.36 -1.75 -29.99
CA LEU A 135 6.50 -1.49 -31.13
C LEU A 135 5.15 -2.20 -31.01
N PHE A 136 5.11 -3.46 -30.55
CA PHE A 136 3.86 -4.19 -30.39
C PHE A 136 3.08 -3.73 -29.18
N GLU A 137 3.71 -3.30 -28.10
CA GLU A 137 3.06 -2.60 -26.98
C GLU A 137 2.33 -1.33 -27.45
N GLN A 138 3.03 -0.46 -28.17
CA GLN A 138 2.44 0.77 -28.72
C GLN A 138 1.25 0.48 -29.65
N ARG A 139 1.34 -0.55 -30.47
CA ARG A 139 0.24 -1.00 -31.34
C ARG A 139 -0.92 -1.55 -30.54
N PHE A 140 -0.63 -2.33 -29.51
CA PHE A 140 -1.65 -2.91 -28.64
C PHE A 140 -2.42 -1.81 -27.88
N ILE A 141 -1.71 -0.89 -27.25
CA ILE A 141 -2.30 0.24 -26.52
C ILE A 141 -3.19 1.06 -27.46
N ARG A 142 -2.67 1.44 -28.65
CA ARG A 142 -3.46 2.16 -29.65
C ARG A 142 -4.71 1.37 -30.03
N GLY A 143 -4.56 0.09 -30.31
CA GLY A 143 -5.65 -0.79 -30.74
C GLY A 143 -6.75 -0.91 -29.70
N MET A 144 -6.39 -1.11 -28.44
CA MET A 144 -7.32 -1.22 -27.32
C MET A 144 -8.03 0.12 -27.04
N VAL A 145 -7.24 1.17 -26.79
CA VAL A 145 -7.78 2.45 -26.34
C VAL A 145 -8.69 3.08 -27.41
N THR A 146 -8.28 3.09 -28.69
CA THR A 146 -9.10 3.69 -29.74
C THR A 146 -10.44 2.98 -29.96
N ARG A 147 -10.50 1.66 -29.71
CA ARG A 147 -11.72 0.86 -29.87
C ARG A 147 -12.66 0.92 -28.69
N LEU A 148 -12.15 1.25 -27.49
CA LEU A 148 -12.90 1.09 -26.24
C LEU A 148 -13.17 2.40 -25.50
N ARG A 149 -12.45 3.49 -25.78
CA ARG A 149 -12.54 4.77 -25.05
C ARG A 149 -13.94 5.40 -24.99
N ASP A 150 -14.84 5.05 -25.90
CA ASP A 150 -16.18 5.63 -25.91
C ASP A 150 -17.14 4.94 -24.92
N HIS A 151 -16.76 3.80 -24.31
CA HIS A 151 -17.57 3.11 -23.30
C HIS A 151 -17.55 3.83 -21.96
N LYS A 152 -18.76 4.10 -21.44
CA LYS A 152 -18.96 4.82 -20.18
C LYS A 152 -18.62 3.98 -18.94
N ALA A 153 -18.64 2.64 -19.07
CA ALA A 153 -18.22 1.75 -18.00
C ALA A 153 -16.74 1.94 -17.66
N ILE A 154 -15.87 2.24 -18.64
CA ILE A 154 -14.43 2.42 -18.40
C ILE A 154 -14.19 3.70 -17.61
N TYR A 155 -13.69 3.54 -16.38
CA TYR A 155 -13.35 4.62 -15.48
C TYR A 155 -11.88 5.04 -15.62
N ALA A 156 -10.97 4.06 -15.71
CA ALA A 156 -9.53 4.29 -15.78
C ALA A 156 -8.83 3.25 -16.67
N TRP A 157 -7.67 3.62 -17.17
CA TRP A 157 -6.74 2.73 -17.84
C TRP A 157 -5.60 2.40 -16.89
N ASP A 158 -5.33 1.12 -16.71
CA ASP A 158 -4.21 0.63 -15.94
C ASP A 158 -3.10 0.18 -16.92
N LEU A 159 -1.82 0.44 -16.61
CA LEU A 159 -0.70 0.06 -17.48
C LEU A 159 -0.75 -1.44 -17.81
N GLY A 160 -1.14 -2.26 -16.83
CA GLY A 160 -1.31 -3.70 -16.95
C GLY A 160 -1.17 -4.39 -15.60
N ASN A 161 -1.34 -5.70 -15.56
CA ASN A 161 -1.23 -6.44 -14.32
C ASN A 161 0.24 -6.70 -13.96
N GLU A 162 0.70 -6.12 -12.83
CA GLU A 162 2.02 -6.39 -12.26
C GLU A 162 3.13 -6.42 -13.33
N CYS A 163 3.14 -5.39 -14.18
CA CYS A 163 4.09 -5.34 -15.29
C CYS A 163 5.55 -5.40 -14.84
N ASN A 164 5.85 -5.07 -13.60
CA ASN A 164 7.17 -5.27 -13.00
C ASN A 164 7.56 -6.75 -12.83
N CYS A 165 6.63 -7.70 -13.01
CA CYS A 165 6.87 -9.15 -13.05
C CYS A 165 7.11 -9.69 -14.47
N LEU A 166 7.03 -8.87 -15.53
CA LEU A 166 7.24 -9.32 -16.91
C LEU A 166 8.70 -9.69 -17.21
N GLY A 167 9.64 -9.22 -16.41
CA GLY A 167 11.07 -9.51 -16.53
C GLY A 167 11.92 -8.59 -15.65
N PRO A 168 13.24 -8.81 -15.60
CA PRO A 168 14.15 -7.92 -14.90
C PRO A 168 14.36 -6.61 -15.67
N THR A 169 14.49 -5.51 -14.98
CA THR A 169 14.93 -4.22 -15.53
C THR A 169 16.40 -3.96 -15.19
N ALA A 170 17.13 -3.29 -16.10
CA ALA A 170 18.54 -3.00 -15.91
C ALA A 170 18.79 -1.89 -14.88
N SER A 171 17.86 -0.92 -14.76
CA SER A 171 17.92 0.19 -13.82
C SER A 171 16.54 0.79 -13.60
N ASP A 172 16.45 1.73 -12.65
CA ASP A 172 15.22 2.46 -12.38
C ASP A 172 14.87 3.44 -13.51
N GLU A 173 15.85 3.96 -14.23
CA GLU A 173 15.60 4.79 -15.41
C GLU A 173 14.94 3.99 -16.54
N VAL A 174 15.29 2.71 -16.71
CA VAL A 174 14.64 1.84 -17.69
C VAL A 174 13.18 1.58 -17.29
N ALA A 175 12.94 1.26 -16.02
CA ALA A 175 11.61 1.02 -15.49
C ALA A 175 10.71 2.27 -15.61
N THR A 176 11.21 3.41 -15.19
CA THR A 176 10.52 4.71 -15.23
C THR A 176 10.24 5.13 -16.68
N ASN A 177 11.23 5.07 -17.58
CA ASN A 177 11.04 5.42 -18.98
C ASN A 177 10.01 4.53 -19.68
N TRP A 178 10.00 3.23 -19.38
CA TRP A 178 8.99 2.32 -19.89
C TRP A 178 7.58 2.71 -19.41
N ALA A 179 7.41 2.94 -18.11
CA ALA A 179 6.13 3.33 -17.53
C ALA A 179 5.62 4.65 -18.12
N ILE A 180 6.47 5.67 -18.25
CA ILE A 180 6.16 6.95 -18.92
C ILE A 180 5.74 6.74 -20.37
N THR A 181 6.46 5.88 -21.10
CA THR A 181 6.19 5.58 -22.50
C THR A 181 4.81 4.92 -22.68
N VAL A 182 4.47 3.95 -21.84
CA VAL A 182 3.16 3.27 -21.84
C VAL A 182 2.04 4.23 -21.45
N ALA A 183 2.21 4.98 -20.37
CA ALA A 183 1.22 5.96 -19.91
C ALA A 183 0.95 7.05 -20.97
N ASN A 184 1.99 7.57 -21.61
CA ASN A 184 1.86 8.56 -22.68
C ASN A 184 1.22 7.98 -23.93
N ALA A 185 1.46 6.71 -24.25
CA ALA A 185 0.76 6.05 -25.33
C ALA A 185 -0.75 5.94 -25.09
N ILE A 186 -1.15 5.64 -23.84
CA ILE A 186 -2.56 5.64 -23.43
C ILE A 186 -3.15 7.04 -23.60
N ARG A 187 -2.51 8.07 -23.03
CA ARG A 187 -2.97 9.46 -23.07
C ARG A 187 -3.06 10.04 -24.49
N ALA A 188 -2.22 9.56 -25.40
CA ALA A 188 -2.28 9.97 -26.79
C ALA A 188 -3.62 9.63 -27.50
N TYR A 189 -4.31 8.61 -27.02
CA TYR A 189 -5.60 8.16 -27.59
C TYR A 189 -6.80 8.40 -26.67
N ASP A 190 -6.56 8.53 -25.36
CA ASP A 190 -7.57 8.93 -24.37
C ASP A 190 -6.91 9.70 -23.21
N ASN A 191 -7.07 11.01 -23.21
CA ASN A 191 -6.60 11.91 -22.15
C ASN A 191 -7.71 12.33 -21.18
N THR A 192 -8.86 11.67 -21.23
CA THR A 192 -10.04 12.02 -20.40
C THR A 192 -10.15 11.16 -19.15
N ARG A 193 -9.46 10.04 -19.11
CA ARG A 193 -9.45 9.08 -17.99
C ARG A 193 -8.09 9.04 -17.30
N PRO A 194 -8.06 8.80 -15.99
CA PRO A 194 -6.80 8.62 -15.28
C PRO A 194 -6.08 7.35 -15.74
N VAL A 195 -4.74 7.38 -15.63
CA VAL A 195 -3.87 6.24 -15.82
C VAL A 195 -3.44 5.71 -14.46
N VAL A 196 -3.65 4.42 -14.24
CA VAL A 196 -3.35 3.68 -13.01
C VAL A 196 -2.08 2.87 -13.20
N SER A 197 -1.28 2.68 -12.15
CA SER A 197 0.04 2.04 -12.31
C SER A 197 -0.02 0.51 -12.46
N GLY A 198 -0.93 -0.18 -11.78
CA GLY A 198 -1.04 -1.64 -11.82
C GLY A 198 0.16 -2.41 -11.26
N MET A 199 1.01 -1.73 -10.49
CA MET A 199 2.27 -2.26 -9.96
C MET A 199 2.18 -2.55 -8.47
N HIS A 200 3.05 -3.45 -8.01
CA HIS A 200 3.20 -3.78 -6.60
C HIS A 200 4.67 -3.78 -6.17
N ALA A 201 4.91 -3.87 -4.86
CA ALA A 201 6.24 -4.00 -4.28
C ALA A 201 7.25 -2.94 -4.80
N LEU A 202 6.79 -1.69 -4.93
CA LEU A 202 7.65 -0.58 -5.35
C LEU A 202 8.63 -0.19 -4.24
N ALA A 203 9.85 0.11 -4.63
CA ALA A 203 10.87 0.59 -3.71
C ALA A 203 10.64 2.06 -3.35
N PRO A 204 10.78 2.46 -2.08
CA PRO A 204 10.79 3.86 -1.68
C PRO A 204 11.94 4.63 -2.34
N GLY A 205 13.14 4.05 -2.36
CA GLY A 205 14.31 4.60 -3.04
C GLY A 205 14.97 3.57 -3.96
N LYS A 206 15.72 4.03 -4.95
CA LYS A 206 16.37 3.19 -5.97
C LYS A 206 17.50 2.28 -5.44
N ASP A 207 17.98 2.50 -4.25
CA ASP A 207 18.89 1.62 -3.53
C ASP A 207 18.22 0.30 -3.05
N ASN A 208 16.90 0.25 -3.06
CA ASN A 208 16.11 -0.94 -2.71
C ASN A 208 15.42 -1.63 -3.91
N GLY A 209 15.50 -1.08 -5.12
CA GLY A 209 14.93 -1.71 -6.31
C GLY A 209 14.81 -0.76 -7.50
N ASN A 210 14.64 -1.34 -8.68
CA ASN A 210 14.55 -0.59 -9.94
C ASN A 210 13.14 -0.06 -10.25
N TRP A 211 12.10 -0.61 -9.63
CA TRP A 211 10.74 -0.11 -9.72
C TRP A 211 10.45 0.74 -8.50
N THR A 212 10.49 2.06 -8.68
CA THR A 212 10.37 3.02 -7.58
C THR A 212 9.01 3.69 -7.52
N ILE A 213 8.59 4.10 -6.31
CA ILE A 213 7.36 4.87 -6.11
C ILE A 213 7.42 6.18 -6.91
N ALA A 214 8.55 6.88 -6.88
CA ALA A 214 8.76 8.14 -7.60
C ALA A 214 8.64 7.95 -9.12
N GLY A 215 9.27 6.92 -9.69
CA GLY A 215 9.18 6.62 -11.12
C GLY A 215 7.76 6.29 -11.58
N GLN A 216 6.97 5.58 -10.77
CA GLN A 216 5.57 5.32 -11.07
C GLN A 216 4.69 6.58 -10.90
N ALA A 217 4.97 7.42 -9.92
CA ALA A 217 4.25 8.67 -9.70
C ALA A 217 4.49 9.70 -10.82
N GLU A 218 5.67 9.68 -11.47
CA GLU A 218 5.94 10.49 -12.66
C GLU A 218 5.09 10.04 -13.85
N ALA A 219 4.89 8.74 -14.01
CA ALA A 219 4.14 8.15 -15.12
C ALA A 219 2.63 8.21 -14.96
N CYS A 220 2.09 7.94 -13.76
CA CYS A 220 0.70 7.62 -13.50
C CYS A 220 -0.04 8.68 -12.69
N ASP A 221 -1.38 8.68 -12.80
CA ASP A 221 -2.26 9.59 -12.06
C ASP A 221 -2.70 8.97 -10.72
N ILE A 222 -2.75 7.63 -10.64
CA ILE A 222 -3.10 6.85 -9.46
C ILE A 222 -2.06 5.74 -9.29
N LEU A 223 -1.44 5.68 -8.11
CA LEU A 223 -0.56 4.57 -7.71
C LEU A 223 -1.37 3.38 -7.21
N THR A 224 -0.74 2.22 -7.15
CA THR A 224 -1.39 0.99 -6.68
C THR A 224 -0.52 0.20 -5.73
N THR A 225 -1.16 -0.54 -4.82
CA THR A 225 -0.53 -1.53 -3.95
C THR A 225 -1.28 -2.86 -4.02
N HIS A 226 -0.55 -3.98 -3.87
CA HIS A 226 -1.10 -5.34 -3.75
C HIS A 226 -0.69 -5.95 -2.40
N PRO A 227 -1.24 -5.45 -1.26
CA PRO A 227 -0.80 -5.79 0.08
C PRO A 227 -1.39 -7.13 0.56
N TYR A 228 -0.83 -8.22 0.06
CA TYR A 228 -1.19 -9.55 0.54
C TYR A 228 -0.40 -9.91 1.81
N PRO A 229 -1.07 -10.16 2.95
CA PRO A 229 -0.37 -10.41 4.23
C PRO A 229 0.57 -11.61 4.21
N TYR A 230 0.30 -12.60 3.36
CA TYR A 230 1.09 -13.81 3.26
C TYR A 230 2.37 -13.66 2.43
N TRP A 231 2.33 -12.84 1.36
CA TRP A 231 3.44 -12.71 0.42
C TRP A 231 4.30 -11.47 0.62
N ALA A 232 3.75 -10.44 1.23
CA ALA A 232 4.52 -9.22 1.43
C ALA A 232 5.62 -9.44 2.46
N LYS A 233 6.81 -8.92 2.16
CA LYS A 233 8.00 -9.03 3.00
C LYS A 233 7.70 -8.49 4.41
N PHE A 234 8.02 -9.27 5.44
CA PHE A 234 7.84 -8.98 6.86
C PHE A 234 6.41 -9.04 7.41
N THR A 235 5.38 -9.17 6.58
CA THR A 235 4.00 -9.30 7.05
C THR A 235 3.64 -10.72 7.44
N ASP A 236 4.28 -11.70 6.83
CA ASP A 236 4.12 -13.15 7.03
C ASP A 236 4.63 -13.66 8.39
N ARG A 237 5.13 -12.77 9.26
CA ARG A 237 5.66 -13.12 10.59
C ARG A 237 4.57 -13.43 11.60
N ASP A 238 3.36 -12.92 11.39
CA ASP A 238 2.26 -13.01 12.34
C ASP A 238 0.98 -13.56 11.66
N LYS A 239 0.07 -14.08 12.46
CA LYS A 239 -1.25 -14.56 11.99
C LYS A 239 -2.09 -13.42 11.41
N ILE A 240 -3.03 -13.74 10.52
CA ILE A 240 -3.92 -12.75 9.89
C ILE A 240 -4.76 -11.94 10.90
N GLY A 241 -5.02 -12.48 12.08
CA GLY A 241 -5.73 -11.77 13.15
C GLY A 241 -4.88 -10.79 13.97
N SER A 242 -3.61 -10.54 13.63
CA SER A 242 -2.71 -9.68 14.38
C SER A 242 -2.74 -8.23 13.90
N LEU A 243 -2.28 -7.31 14.75
CA LEU A 243 -2.12 -5.91 14.39
C LEU A 243 -1.15 -5.74 13.21
N ARG A 244 -0.07 -6.52 13.15
CA ARG A 244 0.88 -6.48 12.03
C ARG A 244 0.20 -6.64 10.69
N THR A 245 -0.57 -7.69 10.49
CA THR A 245 -1.26 -7.95 9.22
C THR A 245 -2.39 -6.95 8.97
N ALA A 246 -3.05 -6.48 10.03
CA ALA A 246 -4.17 -5.56 9.98
C ALA A 246 -3.80 -4.15 9.47
N ILE A 247 -2.63 -3.62 9.85
CA ILE A 247 -2.19 -2.28 9.43
C ILE A 247 -1.48 -2.29 8.07
N HIS A 248 -1.16 -3.46 7.51
CA HIS A 248 -0.30 -3.60 6.34
C HIS A 248 -0.80 -2.78 5.14
N ALA A 249 -2.02 -3.06 4.68
CA ALA A 249 -2.55 -2.39 3.49
C ALA A 249 -2.63 -0.87 3.66
N THR A 250 -3.00 -0.39 4.86
CA THR A 250 -3.08 1.04 5.14
C THR A 250 -1.69 1.69 5.16
N CYS A 251 -0.70 1.02 5.77
CA CYS A 251 0.67 1.52 5.82
C CYS A 251 1.29 1.61 4.43
N GLU A 252 1.20 0.53 3.62
CA GLU A 252 1.79 0.50 2.28
C GLU A 252 1.11 1.51 1.36
N ASN A 253 -0.23 1.60 1.40
CA ASN A 253 -0.97 2.59 0.63
C ASN A 253 -0.58 4.02 0.99
N LYS A 254 -0.49 4.33 2.30
CA LYS A 254 -0.07 5.65 2.76
C LYS A 254 1.38 5.95 2.38
N LEU A 255 2.29 4.98 2.49
CA LEU A 255 3.68 5.14 2.06
C LEU A 255 3.76 5.55 0.57
N TYR A 256 3.02 4.85 -0.29
CA TYR A 256 3.01 5.16 -1.73
C TYR A 256 2.37 6.52 -2.01
N ALA A 257 1.24 6.81 -1.38
CA ALA A 257 0.57 8.10 -1.54
C ALA A 257 1.44 9.28 -1.09
N ASP A 258 2.11 9.13 0.04
CA ASP A 258 2.94 10.19 0.64
C ASP A 258 4.23 10.43 -0.16
N LEU A 259 4.95 9.37 -0.55
CA LEU A 259 6.19 9.51 -1.33
C LEU A 259 5.91 9.89 -2.79
N GLY A 260 4.86 9.33 -3.39
CA GLY A 260 4.49 9.62 -4.77
C GLY A 260 3.70 10.92 -4.96
N GLN A 261 3.17 11.51 -3.88
CA GLN A 261 2.29 12.69 -3.93
C GLN A 261 1.11 12.49 -4.89
N LYS A 262 0.56 11.27 -4.93
CA LYS A 262 -0.54 10.84 -5.78
C LYS A 262 -1.57 10.05 -4.97
N PRO A 263 -2.84 10.05 -5.40
CA PRO A 263 -3.79 9.07 -4.87
C PRO A 263 -3.25 7.65 -5.05
N CYS A 264 -3.49 6.78 -4.06
CA CYS A 264 -3.07 5.40 -4.12
C CYS A 264 -4.26 4.46 -3.85
N LEU A 265 -4.41 3.42 -4.67
CA LEU A 265 -5.45 2.41 -4.61
C LEU A 265 -4.87 1.10 -4.06
N VAL A 266 -5.52 0.53 -3.05
CA VAL A 266 -5.31 -0.88 -2.69
C VAL A 266 -6.00 -1.71 -3.77
N GLU A 267 -5.28 -2.02 -4.84
CA GLU A 267 -5.83 -2.56 -6.08
C GLU A 267 -6.05 -4.07 -6.01
N GLU A 268 -5.26 -4.75 -5.19
CA GLU A 268 -5.44 -6.15 -4.85
C GLU A 268 -5.19 -6.37 -3.37
N THR A 269 -6.04 -7.13 -2.70
CA THR A 269 -5.81 -7.66 -1.35
C THR A 269 -6.69 -8.88 -1.09
N GLY A 270 -6.33 -9.67 -0.10
CA GLY A 270 -7.07 -10.85 0.31
C GLY A 270 -6.34 -11.65 1.37
N THR A 271 -7.02 -12.64 1.92
CA THR A 271 -6.48 -13.49 3.00
C THR A 271 -5.87 -14.80 2.49
N MET A 272 -5.76 -14.99 1.18
CA MET A 272 -5.13 -16.13 0.50
C MET A 272 -5.81 -17.50 0.77
N GLY A 273 -7.14 -17.48 0.97
CA GLY A 273 -7.97 -18.65 1.04
C GLY A 273 -8.05 -19.34 2.42
N PRO A 274 -8.86 -20.41 2.51
CA PRO A 274 -9.26 -21.02 3.79
C PRO A 274 -8.13 -21.76 4.52
N MET A 275 -7.02 -22.06 3.84
CA MET A 275 -5.83 -22.64 4.49
C MET A 275 -5.11 -21.66 5.42
N LEU A 276 -5.32 -20.34 5.25
CA LEU A 276 -4.68 -19.30 6.07
C LEU A 276 -5.64 -18.69 7.10
N CYS A 277 -6.92 -18.54 6.76
CA CYS A 277 -7.95 -18.18 7.73
C CYS A 277 -9.35 -18.55 7.22
N ASP A 278 -10.30 -18.68 8.15
CA ASP A 278 -11.71 -18.96 7.83
C ASP A 278 -12.40 -17.78 7.13
N GLU A 279 -13.58 -18.06 6.55
CA GLU A 279 -14.34 -17.07 5.78
C GLU A 279 -14.83 -15.88 6.63
N GLU A 280 -15.16 -16.09 7.92
CA GLU A 280 -15.60 -15.02 8.82
C GLU A 280 -14.48 -14.05 9.12
N ARG A 281 -13.26 -14.56 9.33
CA ARG A 281 -12.08 -13.72 9.51
C ARG A 281 -11.70 -13.00 8.23
N SER A 282 -11.85 -13.63 7.07
CA SER A 282 -11.68 -12.98 5.76
C SER A 282 -12.65 -11.82 5.57
N ALA A 283 -13.92 -11.99 5.96
CA ALA A 283 -14.93 -10.94 5.93
C ALA A 283 -14.56 -9.77 6.86
N ALA A 284 -14.16 -10.07 8.10
CA ALA A 284 -13.71 -9.06 9.05
C ALA A 284 -12.44 -8.33 8.56
N PHE A 285 -11.50 -9.04 7.92
CA PHE A 285 -10.31 -8.46 7.31
C PHE A 285 -10.68 -7.48 6.18
N MET A 286 -11.66 -7.81 5.33
CA MET A 286 -12.15 -6.88 4.30
C MET A 286 -12.81 -5.65 4.93
N ARG A 287 -13.65 -5.82 5.98
CA ARG A 287 -14.22 -4.71 6.75
C ARG A 287 -13.16 -3.75 7.23
N LEU A 288 -12.15 -4.30 7.91
CA LEU A 288 -11.01 -3.52 8.41
C LEU A 288 -10.33 -2.73 7.29
N ASN A 289 -10.00 -3.39 6.17
CA ASN A 289 -9.31 -2.75 5.06
C ASN A 289 -10.15 -1.62 4.43
N LEU A 290 -11.46 -1.83 4.28
CA LEU A 290 -12.36 -0.77 3.80
C LEU A 290 -12.39 0.42 4.74
N LEU A 291 -12.60 0.19 6.04
CA LEU A 291 -12.68 1.27 7.04
C LEU A 291 -11.33 1.98 7.22
N SER A 292 -10.26 1.22 7.44
CA SER A 292 -8.95 1.81 7.71
C SER A 292 -8.42 2.60 6.51
N ASN A 293 -8.48 2.04 5.30
CA ASN A 293 -8.04 2.76 4.11
C ASN A 293 -8.93 3.97 3.79
N PHE A 294 -10.25 3.89 4.06
CA PHE A 294 -11.16 5.02 3.89
C PHE A 294 -10.79 6.20 4.78
N VAL A 295 -10.57 5.97 6.08
CA VAL A 295 -10.23 7.06 7.01
C VAL A 295 -8.80 7.58 6.83
N HIS A 296 -7.90 6.82 6.18
CA HIS A 296 -6.55 7.28 5.86
C HIS A 296 -6.41 7.86 4.44
N GLY A 297 -7.54 8.06 3.72
CA GLY A 297 -7.55 8.77 2.45
C GLY A 297 -7.07 7.99 1.23
N ALA A 298 -7.04 6.65 1.29
CA ALA A 298 -6.79 5.83 0.12
C ALA A 298 -7.82 6.08 -0.99
N ALA A 299 -7.46 5.81 -2.25
CA ALA A 299 -8.37 5.92 -3.37
C ALA A 299 -9.47 4.84 -3.37
N GLY A 300 -9.25 3.71 -2.71
CA GLY A 300 -10.19 2.62 -2.61
C GLY A 300 -9.54 1.30 -2.21
N VAL A 301 -10.35 0.23 -2.16
CA VAL A 301 -9.90 -1.15 -1.88
C VAL A 301 -10.62 -2.11 -2.82
N MET A 302 -9.84 -3.01 -3.44
CA MET A 302 -10.33 -4.08 -4.31
C MET A 302 -9.85 -5.45 -3.81
N TRP A 303 -10.76 -6.40 -3.74
CA TRP A 303 -10.47 -7.77 -3.34
C TRP A 303 -9.94 -8.60 -4.52
N TRP A 304 -9.01 -9.50 -4.27
CA TRP A 304 -8.64 -10.55 -5.20
C TRP A 304 -9.30 -11.86 -4.78
N CYS A 305 -10.27 -12.38 -5.52
CA CYS A 305 -10.93 -11.87 -6.71
C CYS A 305 -12.45 -12.08 -6.62
N ALA A 306 -13.20 -11.89 -7.72
CA ALA A 306 -14.66 -11.99 -7.73
C ALA A 306 -15.17 -13.41 -7.49
N ASN A 307 -14.64 -14.42 -8.19
CA ASN A 307 -15.15 -15.77 -8.24
C ASN A 307 -14.11 -16.82 -7.83
N GLU A 308 -14.51 -17.86 -7.12
CA GLU A 308 -13.72 -19.08 -6.99
C GLU A 308 -13.52 -19.76 -8.34
N GLN A 309 -12.43 -20.49 -8.47
CA GLN A 309 -12.00 -21.16 -9.70
C GLN A 309 -11.78 -22.66 -9.49
N THR A 310 -12.46 -23.25 -8.50
CA THR A 310 -12.28 -24.64 -8.05
C THR A 310 -12.66 -25.67 -9.10
N ASN A 311 -13.60 -25.34 -9.99
CA ASN A 311 -14.09 -26.20 -11.07
C ASN A 311 -13.26 -26.09 -12.36
N LEU A 312 -12.27 -25.18 -12.42
CA LEU A 312 -11.53 -24.95 -13.66
C LEU A 312 -10.31 -25.87 -13.80
N MET A 313 -10.18 -26.45 -15.00
CA MET A 313 -9.09 -27.37 -15.36
C MET A 313 -8.19 -26.78 -16.45
N SER A 314 -8.16 -25.46 -16.59
CA SER A 314 -7.23 -24.72 -17.43
C SER A 314 -6.12 -24.10 -16.60
N ASP A 315 -4.96 -23.78 -17.20
CA ASP A 315 -3.94 -23.00 -16.53
C ASP A 315 -4.43 -21.56 -16.25
N PRO A 316 -4.08 -20.98 -15.07
CA PRO A 316 -3.12 -21.45 -14.07
C PRO A 316 -3.69 -22.43 -13.03
N TYR A 317 -4.98 -22.68 -13.02
CA TYR A 317 -5.72 -23.42 -11.97
C TYR A 317 -5.33 -24.89 -11.83
N THR A 318 -4.76 -25.50 -12.89
CA THR A 318 -4.22 -26.86 -12.83
C THR A 318 -2.90 -26.97 -12.05
N ARG A 319 -2.26 -25.85 -11.70
CA ARG A 319 -0.94 -25.80 -11.05
C ARG A 319 -0.89 -24.93 -9.81
N GLN A 320 -1.66 -23.84 -9.81
CA GLN A 320 -1.65 -22.81 -8.75
C GLN A 320 -2.82 -23.05 -7.80
N MET A 321 -2.66 -23.96 -6.84
CA MET A 321 -3.72 -24.32 -5.89
C MET A 321 -4.24 -23.11 -5.11
N VAL A 322 -3.39 -22.12 -4.86
CA VAL A 322 -3.77 -20.90 -4.14
C VAL A 322 -4.84 -20.09 -4.88
N GLU A 323 -4.89 -20.13 -6.20
CA GLU A 323 -5.83 -19.34 -7.00
C GLU A 323 -7.27 -19.88 -6.97
N LEU A 324 -7.48 -21.08 -6.44
CA LEU A 324 -8.77 -21.78 -6.56
C LEU A 324 -9.85 -21.19 -5.65
N GLU A 325 -9.51 -20.75 -4.42
CA GLU A 325 -10.47 -20.44 -3.36
C GLU A 325 -10.45 -18.96 -2.92
N LEU A 326 -9.87 -18.06 -3.72
CA LEU A 326 -9.70 -16.63 -3.38
C LEU A 326 -10.96 -15.79 -3.61
N GLY A 327 -11.93 -16.34 -4.35
CA GLY A 327 -13.14 -15.63 -4.78
C GLY A 327 -14.02 -15.14 -3.63
N MET A 328 -14.72 -14.02 -3.88
CA MET A 328 -15.82 -13.53 -3.02
C MET A 328 -17.11 -14.33 -3.21
N ARG A 329 -17.23 -15.08 -4.29
CA ARG A 329 -18.33 -15.99 -4.59
C ARG A 329 -17.81 -17.41 -4.72
N ARG A 330 -18.59 -18.36 -4.24
CA ARG A 330 -18.30 -19.79 -4.40
C ARG A 330 -18.59 -20.28 -5.82
N GLU A 331 -18.12 -21.47 -6.13
CA GLU A 331 -18.35 -22.14 -7.42
C GLU A 331 -19.85 -22.24 -7.78
N ASP A 332 -20.73 -22.46 -6.79
CA ASP A 332 -22.19 -22.52 -6.99
C ASP A 332 -22.86 -21.15 -7.20
N GLY A 333 -22.07 -20.07 -7.26
CA GLY A 333 -22.53 -18.70 -7.42
C GLY A 333 -23.00 -18.02 -6.14
N SER A 334 -23.02 -18.72 -4.99
CA SER A 334 -23.43 -18.13 -3.71
C SER A 334 -22.37 -17.15 -3.17
N PRO A 335 -22.78 -16.04 -2.52
CA PRO A 335 -21.84 -15.10 -1.92
C PRO A 335 -21.17 -15.72 -0.70
N LYS A 336 -19.86 -15.47 -0.53
CA LYS A 336 -19.16 -15.71 0.72
C LYS A 336 -19.41 -14.55 1.70
N PRO A 337 -19.16 -14.73 3.01
CA PRO A 337 -19.27 -13.67 4.01
C PRO A 337 -18.51 -12.39 3.63
N VAL A 338 -17.34 -12.49 2.97
CA VAL A 338 -16.54 -11.34 2.50
C VAL A 338 -17.31 -10.47 1.51
N LEU A 339 -18.10 -11.02 0.61
CA LEU A 339 -18.90 -10.24 -0.35
C LEU A 339 -20.07 -9.54 0.36
N THR A 340 -20.76 -10.24 1.25
CA THR A 340 -21.85 -9.65 2.04
C THR A 340 -21.36 -8.50 2.91
N GLU A 341 -20.20 -8.67 3.55
CA GLU A 341 -19.59 -7.65 4.41
C GLU A 341 -19.11 -6.45 3.59
N THR A 342 -18.58 -6.67 2.39
CA THR A 342 -18.25 -5.59 1.46
C THR A 342 -19.45 -4.70 1.18
N GLY A 343 -20.62 -5.29 0.90
CA GLY A 343 -21.87 -4.55 0.68
C GLY A 343 -22.34 -3.77 1.90
N ARG A 344 -22.20 -4.35 3.10
CA ARG A 344 -22.54 -3.67 4.36
C ARG A 344 -21.68 -2.41 4.57
N ILE A 345 -20.37 -2.53 4.42
CA ILE A 345 -19.44 -1.40 4.61
C ILE A 345 -19.55 -0.39 3.46
N ALA A 346 -19.79 -0.84 2.23
CA ALA A 346 -20.07 0.06 1.11
C ALA A 346 -21.25 0.98 1.42
N SER A 347 -22.32 0.46 2.03
CA SER A 347 -23.47 1.26 2.44
C SER A 347 -23.11 2.30 3.49
N VAL A 348 -22.24 1.96 4.46
CA VAL A 348 -21.71 2.91 5.46
C VAL A 348 -20.90 4.02 4.79
N ILE A 349 -19.94 3.66 3.95
CA ILE A 349 -19.07 4.64 3.26
C ILE A 349 -19.92 5.58 2.35
N ARG A 350 -20.94 5.04 1.68
CA ARG A 350 -21.88 5.86 0.89
C ARG A 350 -22.69 6.83 1.76
N SER A 351 -23.11 6.44 2.96
CA SER A 351 -23.81 7.35 3.89
C SER A 351 -22.92 8.53 4.33
N LEU A 352 -21.60 8.37 4.23
CA LEU A 352 -20.59 9.41 4.41
C LEU A 352 -20.18 10.08 3.08
N GLU A 353 -21.03 10.02 2.06
CA GLU A 353 -20.78 10.56 0.70
C GLU A 353 -19.57 9.98 -0.02
N GLY A 354 -19.02 8.85 0.47
CA GLY A 354 -17.83 8.21 -0.06
C GLY A 354 -16.54 8.99 0.16
N ARG A 355 -16.49 9.89 1.14
CA ARG A 355 -15.32 10.71 1.49
C ARG A 355 -15.36 11.13 2.95
N ILE A 356 -14.19 11.38 3.50
CA ILE A 356 -13.95 11.99 4.80
C ILE A 356 -12.90 13.09 4.61
N PRO A 357 -12.88 14.17 5.41
CA PRO A 357 -11.77 15.15 5.36
C PRO A 357 -10.42 14.49 5.53
N ALA A 358 -9.34 15.16 5.10
CA ALA A 358 -7.98 14.63 5.30
C ALA A 358 -7.69 14.38 6.79
N ALA A 359 -6.97 13.31 7.08
CA ALA A 359 -6.52 13.02 8.42
C ALA A 359 -5.49 14.06 8.89
N GLU A 360 -5.55 14.46 10.16
CA GLU A 360 -4.51 15.27 10.78
C GLU A 360 -3.24 14.41 10.98
N GLU A 361 -2.08 15.02 10.73
CA GLU A 361 -0.78 14.37 10.81
C GLU A 361 0.07 15.03 11.89
N ASP A 362 0.66 14.23 12.78
CA ASP A 362 1.41 14.68 13.94
C ASP A 362 2.90 14.82 13.64
N ALA A 363 3.42 13.92 12.78
CA ALA A 363 4.84 13.82 12.51
C ALA A 363 5.14 13.40 11.08
N VAL A 364 6.32 13.81 10.60
CA VAL A 364 6.89 13.36 9.33
C VAL A 364 7.95 12.30 9.61
N CYS A 365 7.73 11.09 9.09
CA CYS A 365 8.69 9.98 9.10
C CYS A 365 9.56 10.06 7.85
N ILE A 366 10.83 10.37 8.02
CA ILE A 366 11.82 10.50 6.94
C ILE A 366 12.50 9.15 6.75
N LEU A 367 12.29 8.51 5.62
CA LEU A 367 13.03 7.32 5.20
C LEU A 367 14.37 7.76 4.60
N THR A 368 15.43 7.02 4.92
CA THR A 368 16.80 7.38 4.58
C THR A 368 17.47 6.32 3.70
N HIS A 369 18.62 6.66 3.11
CA HIS A 369 19.45 5.71 2.37
C HIS A 369 20.00 4.60 3.27
N ASP A 370 20.46 3.53 2.66
CA ASP A 370 21.14 2.38 3.29
C ASP A 370 20.30 1.58 4.31
N GLN A 371 19.06 1.97 4.62
CA GLN A 371 18.20 1.23 5.55
C GLN A 371 17.29 0.21 4.83
N GLU A 372 16.71 -0.74 5.57
CA GLU A 372 15.58 -1.55 5.10
C GLU A 372 14.32 -0.70 5.12
N GLN A 373 14.09 0.05 4.05
CA GLN A 373 13.13 1.16 4.00
C GLN A 373 11.69 0.71 4.28
N TRP A 374 11.23 -0.38 3.63
CA TRP A 374 9.88 -0.90 3.86
C TRP A 374 9.69 -1.39 5.30
N GLY A 375 10.61 -2.21 5.79
CA GLY A 375 10.52 -2.76 7.15
C GLY A 375 10.55 -1.67 8.21
N VAL A 376 11.40 -0.66 8.05
CA VAL A 376 11.48 0.49 8.96
C VAL A 376 10.21 1.33 8.91
N ALA A 377 9.70 1.65 7.71
CA ALA A 377 8.43 2.37 7.55
C ALA A 377 7.28 1.62 8.24
N TYR A 378 7.19 0.31 8.02
CA TYR A 378 6.14 -0.54 8.55
C TYR A 378 6.15 -0.62 10.07
N MET A 379 7.33 -0.83 10.66
CA MET A 379 7.46 -0.86 12.13
C MET A 379 7.20 0.51 12.75
N THR A 380 7.72 1.58 12.15
CA THR A 380 7.46 2.96 12.60
C THR A 380 5.96 3.27 12.60
N TYR A 381 5.26 2.91 11.52
CA TYR A 381 3.82 3.14 11.40
C TYR A 381 3.03 2.40 12.49
N GLY A 382 3.34 1.13 12.72
CA GLY A 382 2.68 0.34 13.77
C GLY A 382 2.91 0.88 15.17
N LEU A 383 4.16 1.20 15.53
CA LEU A 383 4.50 1.81 16.82
C LEU A 383 3.81 3.16 17.02
N ALA A 384 3.79 3.99 15.97
CA ALA A 384 3.12 5.28 15.99
C ALA A 384 1.61 5.13 16.22
N LYS A 385 0.93 4.22 15.49
CA LYS A 385 -0.50 3.95 15.67
C LYS A 385 -0.85 3.47 17.07
N GLN A 386 -0.07 2.55 17.62
CA GLN A 386 -0.27 2.08 19.00
C GLN A 386 -0.01 3.16 20.05
N ALA A 387 0.93 4.06 19.78
CA ALA A 387 1.23 5.20 20.66
C ALA A 387 0.17 6.31 20.58
N GLY A 388 -0.63 6.36 19.53
CA GLY A 388 -1.63 7.40 19.28
C GLY A 388 -1.13 8.54 18.39
N LEU A 389 -0.11 8.28 17.55
CA LEU A 389 0.43 9.23 16.57
C LEU A 389 -0.02 8.89 15.14
N ASN A 390 -0.31 9.91 14.36
CA ASN A 390 -0.52 9.81 12.93
C ASN A 390 0.70 10.36 12.19
N ILE A 391 1.33 9.53 11.36
CA ILE A 391 2.55 9.92 10.66
C ILE A 391 2.32 10.02 9.15
N ARG A 392 3.07 10.93 8.51
CA ARG A 392 3.27 11.03 7.08
C ARG A 392 4.68 10.59 6.73
N PHE A 393 4.84 9.91 5.59
CA PHE A 393 6.16 9.52 5.10
C PHE A 393 6.77 10.61 4.21
N ALA A 394 8.11 10.71 4.23
CA ALA A 394 8.89 11.53 3.31
C ALA A 394 10.17 10.81 2.92
N TRP A 395 10.62 11.01 1.68
CA TRP A 395 11.92 10.53 1.23
C TRP A 395 13.00 11.58 1.49
N CYS A 396 14.16 11.14 1.96
CA CYS A 396 15.21 12.06 2.43
C CYS A 396 15.84 12.93 1.33
N ASP A 397 15.72 12.54 0.05
CA ASP A 397 16.22 13.33 -1.08
C ASP A 397 15.22 14.42 -1.53
N ASP A 398 13.95 14.26 -1.18
CA ASP A 398 12.88 15.17 -1.58
C ASP A 398 12.85 16.43 -0.68
N GLU A 399 12.06 17.41 -1.08
CA GLU A 399 11.72 18.52 -0.22
C GLU A 399 10.91 18.04 0.98
N LEU A 400 11.46 18.15 2.19
CA LEU A 400 10.80 17.68 3.40
C LEU A 400 9.59 18.56 3.74
N PRO A 401 8.41 17.98 4.00
CA PRO A 401 7.25 18.71 4.47
C PRO A 401 7.53 19.49 5.76
N GLU A 402 6.87 20.61 5.96
CA GLU A 402 6.93 21.32 7.26
C GLU A 402 6.13 20.56 8.32
N ALA A 403 6.73 20.37 9.49
CA ALA A 403 6.11 19.70 10.62
C ALA A 403 6.73 20.15 11.95
N ASN A 404 6.01 19.90 13.03
CA ASN A 404 6.51 20.14 14.39
C ASN A 404 7.32 18.95 14.93
N VAL A 405 7.16 17.77 14.34
CA VAL A 405 7.87 16.54 14.73
C VAL A 405 8.40 15.84 13.49
N TYR A 406 9.66 15.46 13.54
CA TYR A 406 10.34 14.65 12.52
C TYR A 406 10.87 13.38 13.14
N LEU A 407 10.66 12.25 12.47
CA LEU A 407 11.20 10.95 12.83
C LEU A 407 12.22 10.52 11.77
N MET A 408 13.44 10.20 12.17
CA MET A 408 14.46 9.53 11.37
C MET A 408 14.73 8.16 12.00
N PRO A 409 13.87 7.17 11.75
CA PRO A 409 13.96 5.87 12.41
C PRO A 409 15.11 5.03 11.85
N SER A 410 15.84 4.34 12.72
CA SER A 410 16.82 3.29 12.40
C SER A 410 17.82 3.66 11.30
N ILE A 411 18.40 4.86 11.38
CA ILE A 411 19.37 5.33 10.38
C ILE A 411 20.54 4.36 10.26
N THR A 412 21.01 4.14 9.03
CA THR A 412 22.00 3.12 8.68
C THR A 412 23.01 3.69 7.68
N GLY A 413 24.27 3.22 7.72
CA GLY A 413 25.28 3.46 6.71
C GLY A 413 25.94 4.84 6.75
N CYS A 414 26.65 5.16 5.66
CA CYS A 414 27.45 6.37 5.54
C CYS A 414 26.74 7.51 4.80
N TYR A 415 25.73 7.17 4.00
CA TYR A 415 24.93 8.13 3.24
C TYR A 415 23.48 8.11 3.75
N VAL A 416 23.27 8.76 4.89
CA VAL A 416 21.93 8.77 5.54
C VAL A 416 20.95 9.65 4.74
N MET A 417 21.37 10.87 4.38
CA MET A 417 20.57 11.81 3.59
C MET A 417 21.43 12.91 2.97
N PRO A 418 20.94 13.64 1.95
CA PRO A 418 21.64 14.80 1.40
C PRO A 418 21.93 15.87 2.45
N ARG A 419 23.15 16.40 2.41
CA ARG A 419 23.59 17.43 3.38
C ARG A 419 22.66 18.65 3.42
N GLU A 420 22.13 19.06 2.29
CA GLU A 420 21.24 20.23 2.22
C GLU A 420 19.98 20.02 3.05
N ASN A 421 19.31 18.86 2.87
CA ASN A 421 18.10 18.51 3.62
C ASN A 421 18.41 18.28 5.11
N TYR A 422 19.58 17.70 5.42
CA TYR A 422 20.03 17.56 6.80
C TYR A 422 20.19 18.93 7.49
N LEU A 423 20.80 19.92 6.84
CA LEU A 423 20.95 21.26 7.41
C LEU A 423 19.61 22.00 7.51
N LYS A 424 18.71 21.84 6.55
CA LYS A 424 17.33 22.37 6.64
C LYS A 424 16.60 21.77 7.85
N LEU A 425 16.73 20.45 8.06
CA LEU A 425 16.13 19.76 9.21
C LEU A 425 16.66 20.30 10.55
N ILE A 426 17.98 20.45 10.68
CA ILE A 426 18.60 21.07 11.87
C ILE A 426 18.04 22.49 12.09
N SER A 427 17.94 23.30 11.04
CA SER A 427 17.38 24.66 11.14
C SER A 427 15.93 24.66 11.63
N ARG A 428 15.10 23.70 11.19
CA ARG A 428 13.71 23.53 11.68
C ARG A 428 13.69 23.17 13.18
N VAL A 429 14.61 22.32 13.61
CA VAL A 429 14.76 22.01 15.05
C VAL A 429 15.13 23.27 15.83
N GLU A 430 16.08 24.07 15.34
CA GLU A 430 16.47 25.32 16.00
C GLU A 430 15.32 26.34 16.08
N GLN A 431 14.35 26.25 15.16
CA GLN A 431 13.14 27.08 15.14
C GLN A 431 12.02 26.56 16.05
N GLY A 432 12.06 25.32 16.53
CA GLY A 432 11.10 24.80 17.50
C GLY A 432 10.61 23.36 17.26
N ALA A 433 11.03 22.71 16.17
CA ALA A 433 10.63 21.34 15.89
C ALA A 433 11.33 20.33 16.81
N THR A 434 10.71 19.18 16.99
CA THR A 434 11.29 17.98 17.63
C THR A 434 11.83 17.05 16.56
N LEU A 435 13.07 16.60 16.70
CA LEU A 435 13.69 15.57 15.86
C LEU A 435 13.95 14.32 16.69
N TYR A 436 13.36 13.20 16.32
CA TYR A 436 13.71 11.88 16.82
C TYR A 436 14.66 11.18 15.85
N VAL A 437 15.72 10.60 16.37
CA VAL A 437 16.66 9.77 15.60
C VAL A 437 16.91 8.49 16.36
N SER A 438 16.61 7.33 15.79
CA SER A 438 17.13 6.04 16.25
C SER A 438 18.24 5.55 15.31
N ASN A 439 19.28 4.94 15.87
CA ASN A 439 20.50 4.65 15.14
C ASN A 439 20.88 3.17 15.19
N ASN A 440 21.04 2.57 14.00
CA ASN A 440 21.65 1.24 13.86
C ASN A 440 23.19 1.36 13.78
N ASN A 441 23.66 1.88 12.63
CA ASN A 441 25.07 2.14 12.39
C ASN A 441 25.28 3.39 11.51
N GLY A 442 24.27 4.28 11.45
CA GLY A 442 24.28 5.47 10.64
C GLY A 442 25.28 6.51 11.17
N ILE A 443 25.92 7.24 10.24
CA ILE A 443 26.88 8.29 10.56
C ILE A 443 26.24 9.66 10.31
N LEU A 444 26.15 10.47 11.38
CA LEU A 444 25.67 11.84 11.33
C LEU A 444 26.82 12.83 11.49
N ALA A 445 26.82 13.85 10.67
CA ALA A 445 27.73 14.98 10.86
C ALA A 445 27.32 15.86 12.05
N GLN A 446 28.28 16.53 12.69
CA GLN A 446 28.04 17.44 13.81
C GLN A 446 27.28 16.76 14.98
N PHE A 447 27.56 15.47 15.22
CA PHE A 447 26.83 14.63 16.16
C PHE A 447 26.73 15.22 17.58
N GLU A 448 27.86 15.69 18.13
CA GLU A 448 27.91 16.28 19.48
C GLU A 448 27.05 17.55 19.56
N ASP A 449 27.15 18.42 18.56
CA ASP A 449 26.37 19.68 18.49
C ASP A 449 24.86 19.42 18.26
N LEU A 450 24.53 18.33 17.57
CA LEU A 450 23.14 17.94 17.33
C LEU A 450 22.50 17.29 18.54
N THR A 451 23.21 16.40 19.22
CA THR A 451 22.64 15.49 20.23
C THR A 451 23.01 15.81 21.67
N GLY A 452 24.00 16.67 21.89
CA GLY A 452 24.58 16.90 23.22
C GLY A 452 25.28 15.67 23.81
N LEU A 453 25.66 14.73 22.95
CA LEU A 453 26.39 13.51 23.30
C LEU A 453 27.73 13.48 22.58
N ARG A 454 28.76 13.02 23.27
CA ARG A 454 30.08 12.73 22.67
C ARG A 454 30.28 11.23 22.58
N VAL A 455 30.63 10.73 21.40
CA VAL A 455 31.07 9.35 21.19
C VAL A 455 32.52 9.23 21.66
N THR A 456 32.78 8.35 22.59
CA THR A 456 34.14 8.05 23.07
C THR A 456 34.75 6.89 22.31
N GLU A 457 33.96 5.90 21.95
CA GLU A 457 34.37 4.72 21.19
C GLU A 457 33.15 4.10 20.47
N ALA A 458 33.40 3.33 19.42
CA ALA A 458 32.39 2.55 18.72
C ALA A 458 32.92 1.16 18.38
N CYS A 459 32.10 0.13 18.61
CA CYS A 459 32.46 -1.26 18.29
C CYS A 459 31.26 -2.02 17.71
N ILE A 460 31.55 -3.11 16.98
CA ILE A 460 30.50 -4.06 16.56
C ILE A 460 29.96 -4.76 17.83
N GLU A 461 28.65 -4.83 17.96
CA GLU A 461 27.98 -5.52 19.05
C GLU A 461 27.12 -6.67 18.51
N GLN A 462 27.26 -7.83 19.14
CA GLN A 462 26.47 -9.03 18.81
C GLN A 462 25.55 -9.46 19.95
N GLU A 463 25.65 -8.79 21.11
CA GLU A 463 24.85 -9.12 22.27
C GLU A 463 23.53 -8.33 22.27
N VAL A 464 22.47 -8.97 22.77
CA VAL A 464 21.20 -8.30 23.01
C VAL A 464 21.35 -7.33 24.19
N GLY A 465 21.12 -6.06 23.95
CA GLY A 465 21.07 -5.03 24.97
C GLY A 465 19.70 -4.99 25.65
N THR A 466 19.67 -4.42 26.85
CA THR A 466 18.43 -4.09 27.56
C THR A 466 18.44 -2.64 28.00
N LEU A 467 17.28 -2.01 27.98
CA LEU A 467 17.06 -0.69 28.56
C LEU A 467 15.91 -0.76 29.56
N THR A 468 15.93 0.09 30.55
CA THR A 468 14.82 0.26 31.50
C THR A 468 14.28 1.68 31.40
N MET A 469 12.96 1.81 31.19
CA MET A 469 12.26 3.08 31.12
C MET A 469 10.90 2.96 31.81
N ASP A 470 10.60 3.88 32.72
CA ASP A 470 9.35 3.91 33.50
C ASP A 470 9.03 2.57 34.21
N GLY A 471 10.07 1.88 34.73
CA GLY A 471 9.95 0.59 35.42
C GLY A 471 9.75 -0.64 34.53
N ARG A 472 9.77 -0.47 33.18
CA ARG A 472 9.70 -1.56 32.21
C ARG A 472 11.06 -1.80 31.58
N SER A 473 11.34 -3.06 31.25
CA SER A 473 12.58 -3.45 30.56
C SER A 473 12.27 -3.86 29.11
N PHE A 474 13.06 -3.37 28.18
CA PHE A 474 12.96 -3.66 26.75
C PHE A 474 14.27 -4.26 26.26
N CYS A 475 14.18 -5.28 25.41
CA CYS A 475 15.33 -5.89 24.76
C CYS A 475 15.49 -5.33 23.34
N PHE A 476 16.73 -5.07 22.94
CA PHE A 476 17.04 -4.61 21.60
C PHE A 476 18.32 -5.25 21.06
N SER A 477 18.45 -5.33 19.75
CA SER A 477 19.69 -5.67 19.07
C SER A 477 20.16 -4.47 18.24
N ARG A 478 21.48 -4.34 18.06
CA ARG A 478 22.11 -3.33 17.21
C ARG A 478 23.36 -3.92 16.56
N GLU A 479 23.71 -3.42 15.39
CA GLU A 479 24.95 -3.85 14.74
C GLU A 479 26.18 -3.20 15.35
N ARG A 480 26.03 -1.97 15.80
CA ARG A 480 27.12 -1.17 16.35
C ARG A 480 26.71 -0.50 17.66
N ARG A 481 27.56 -0.64 18.66
CA ARG A 481 27.45 0.11 19.91
C ARG A 481 28.30 1.35 19.84
N TYR A 482 27.70 2.49 20.13
CA TYR A 482 28.39 3.75 20.35
C TYR A 482 28.44 4.02 21.85
N GLU A 483 29.64 4.04 22.43
CA GLU A 483 29.83 4.46 23.81
C GLU A 483 29.77 5.98 23.86
N THR A 484 28.77 6.49 24.56
CA THR A 484 28.49 7.94 24.59
C THR A 484 28.53 8.46 26.01
N VAL A 485 28.98 9.72 26.14
CA VAL A 485 28.88 10.50 27.38
C VAL A 485 28.07 11.76 27.10
N SER A 486 27.25 12.16 28.07
CA SER A 486 26.50 13.43 27.93
C SER A 486 27.47 14.61 28.08
N VAL A 487 27.36 15.58 27.17
CA VAL A 487 28.04 16.88 27.24
C VAL A 487 27.03 18.04 27.26
N GLY A 488 25.76 17.72 27.48
CA GLY A 488 24.64 18.68 27.56
C GLY A 488 23.27 18.02 27.44
N ALA A 489 23.19 16.78 26.97
CA ALA A 489 21.94 16.06 26.84
C ALA A 489 21.41 15.58 28.21
N THR A 490 20.10 15.56 28.36
CA THR A 490 19.40 14.86 29.44
C THR A 490 19.23 13.39 29.08
N VAL A 491 19.77 12.49 29.92
CA VAL A 491 19.63 11.05 29.72
C VAL A 491 18.23 10.61 30.20
N ILE A 492 17.41 10.06 29.29
CA ILE A 492 16.06 9.54 29.58
C ILE A 492 16.15 8.09 30.05
N ALA A 493 16.98 7.29 29.37
CA ALA A 493 17.19 5.88 29.71
C ALA A 493 18.65 5.46 29.52
N THR A 494 19.09 4.48 30.32
CA THR A 494 20.41 3.86 30.20
C THR A 494 20.25 2.39 29.80
N ASP A 495 21.28 1.84 29.15
CA ASP A 495 21.36 0.40 28.92
C ASP A 495 21.82 -0.34 30.20
N ASN A 496 21.88 -1.66 30.14
CA ASN A 496 22.33 -2.53 31.26
C ASN A 496 23.79 -2.31 31.68
N ARG A 497 24.55 -1.47 30.97
CA ARG A 497 25.94 -1.06 31.32
C ARG A 497 25.98 0.36 31.90
N GLY A 498 24.83 1.03 32.02
CA GLY A 498 24.71 2.40 32.48
C GLY A 498 25.06 3.46 31.44
N LEU A 499 25.22 3.08 30.16
CA LEU A 499 25.47 4.02 29.09
C LEU A 499 24.15 4.69 28.62
N PRO A 500 24.18 5.98 28.19
CA PRO A 500 23.03 6.65 27.61
C PRO A 500 22.50 5.88 26.42
N ILE A 501 21.22 5.44 26.48
CA ILE A 501 20.57 4.72 25.39
C ILE A 501 19.45 5.53 24.74
N ILE A 502 18.74 6.36 25.52
CA ILE A 502 17.81 7.38 25.02
C ILE A 502 18.16 8.70 25.72
N SER A 503 18.31 9.76 24.94
CA SER A 503 18.67 11.10 25.46
C SER A 503 17.87 12.17 24.75
N GLU A 504 17.62 13.29 25.42
CA GLU A 504 17.02 14.50 24.89
C GLU A 504 18.00 15.67 24.99
N TYR A 505 18.10 16.48 23.95
CA TYR A 505 18.95 17.66 23.92
C TYR A 505 18.19 18.86 23.35
N SER A 506 18.22 19.99 24.06
CA SER A 506 17.63 21.23 23.59
C SER A 506 18.53 21.84 22.51
N LYS A 507 17.99 22.09 21.33
CA LYS A 507 18.68 22.69 20.17
C LYS A 507 17.90 23.91 19.69
N GLY A 508 18.39 25.09 19.94
CA GLY A 508 17.66 26.32 19.68
C GLY A 508 16.35 26.40 20.48
N LYS A 509 15.21 26.51 19.77
CA LYS A 509 13.88 26.50 20.40
C LYS A 509 13.23 25.10 20.44
N GLY A 510 13.79 24.16 19.72
CA GLY A 510 13.31 22.78 19.64
C GLY A 510 14.20 21.79 20.40
N LYS A 511 14.06 20.53 20.10
CA LYS A 511 14.80 19.46 20.76
C LYS A 511 15.13 18.30 19.83
N VAL A 512 16.19 17.57 20.16
CA VAL A 512 16.57 16.32 19.52
C VAL A 512 16.44 15.19 20.55
N ILE A 513 15.75 14.13 20.16
CA ILE A 513 15.67 12.87 20.92
C ILE A 513 16.52 11.86 20.17
N TYR A 514 17.54 11.32 20.79
CA TYR A 514 18.43 10.35 20.19
C TYR A 514 18.35 9.01 20.91
N ALA A 515 18.02 7.95 20.15
CA ALA A 515 18.06 6.57 20.60
C ALA A 515 19.29 5.86 20.00
N ASN A 516 20.20 5.43 20.87
CA ASN A 516 21.45 4.74 20.51
C ASN A 516 21.22 3.25 20.21
N PHE A 517 20.13 2.94 19.54
CA PHE A 517 19.76 1.61 19.05
C PHE A 517 18.65 1.76 17.99
N PRO A 518 18.54 0.81 17.03
CA PRO A 518 17.55 0.89 15.95
C PRO A 518 16.22 0.28 16.40
N LEU A 519 15.41 1.00 17.17
CA LEU A 519 14.16 0.49 17.73
C LEU A 519 13.32 -0.22 16.66
N GLU A 520 13.08 0.44 15.54
CA GLU A 520 12.19 -0.02 14.49
C GLU A 520 12.79 -1.20 13.72
N ALA A 521 14.05 -1.09 13.28
CA ALA A 521 14.72 -2.16 12.54
C ALA A 521 14.90 -3.43 13.38
N ALA A 522 15.08 -3.32 14.69
CA ALA A 522 15.19 -4.47 15.61
C ALA A 522 13.89 -5.30 15.66
N LEU A 523 12.75 -4.71 15.29
CA LEU A 523 11.43 -5.34 15.35
C LEU A 523 11.01 -6.01 14.03
N ILE A 524 11.65 -5.69 12.92
CA ILE A 524 11.22 -6.13 11.57
C ILE A 524 11.01 -7.65 11.49
N ASN A 525 11.99 -8.42 11.97
CA ASN A 525 11.99 -9.88 11.88
C ASN A 525 11.41 -10.60 13.11
N ARG A 526 10.97 -9.85 14.13
CA ARG A 526 10.40 -10.42 15.34
C ARG A 526 8.91 -10.69 15.17
N SER A 527 8.45 -11.91 15.43
CA SER A 527 7.04 -12.25 15.46
C SER A 527 6.33 -11.63 16.68
N ASN A 528 5.04 -11.37 16.53
CA ASN A 528 4.17 -10.78 17.56
C ASN A 528 4.72 -9.47 18.17
N THR A 529 5.41 -8.69 17.33
CA THR A 529 6.07 -7.46 17.76
C THR A 529 5.10 -6.45 18.37
N PHE A 530 3.88 -6.35 17.81
CA PHE A 530 2.88 -5.40 18.27
C PHE A 530 1.99 -5.92 19.43
N ASP A 531 2.24 -7.15 19.88
CA ASP A 531 1.65 -7.69 21.13
C ASP A 531 2.48 -7.31 22.37
N SER A 532 3.60 -6.62 22.17
CA SER A 532 4.54 -6.21 23.20
C SER A 532 4.54 -4.69 23.42
N ASP A 533 5.28 -4.25 24.44
CA ASP A 533 5.17 -2.90 25.01
C ASP A 533 6.08 -1.83 24.34
N GLU A 534 6.77 -2.13 23.24
CA GLU A 534 7.74 -1.21 22.61
C GLU A 534 7.12 0.12 22.14
N TYR A 535 5.82 0.13 21.80
CA TYR A 535 5.08 1.35 21.47
C TYR A 535 5.06 2.36 22.63
N LEU A 536 5.22 1.90 23.89
CA LEU A 536 5.29 2.78 25.07
C LEU A 536 6.53 3.68 25.05
N ILE A 537 7.58 3.29 24.31
CA ILE A 537 8.73 4.18 24.08
C ILE A 537 8.26 5.40 23.31
N TYR A 538 7.56 5.22 22.19
CA TYR A 538 6.98 6.34 21.42
C TYR A 538 5.98 7.13 22.26
N LYS A 539 5.07 6.46 22.95
CA LYS A 539 4.09 7.12 23.82
C LYS A 539 4.74 8.01 24.88
N ARG A 540 5.90 7.58 25.44
CA ARG A 540 6.67 8.36 26.41
C ARG A 540 7.39 9.53 25.77
N LEU A 541 8.03 9.33 24.61
CA LEU A 541 8.84 10.35 23.95
C LEU A 541 7.99 11.46 23.31
N PHE A 542 6.77 11.15 22.84
CA PHE A 542 5.86 12.07 22.17
C PHE A 542 4.61 12.40 23.00
N ARG A 543 4.71 12.24 24.33
CA ARG A 543 3.58 12.46 25.25
C ARG A 543 2.88 13.79 25.00
N ASP A 544 3.64 14.89 24.89
CA ASP A 544 3.09 16.24 24.75
C ASP A 544 2.24 16.40 23.48
N VAL A 545 2.62 15.72 22.41
CA VAL A 545 1.87 15.72 21.13
C VAL A 545 0.60 14.90 21.28
N ILE A 546 0.70 13.70 21.85
CA ILE A 546 -0.44 12.79 22.01
C ILE A 546 -1.49 13.37 22.98
N GLU A 547 -1.07 13.93 24.10
CA GLU A 547 -1.97 14.53 25.11
C GLU A 547 -2.64 15.84 24.61
N ALA A 548 -2.14 16.43 23.52
CA ALA A 548 -2.78 17.60 22.89
C ALA A 548 -3.98 17.24 21.99
N HIS A 549 -4.19 15.97 21.67
CA HIS A 549 -5.32 15.54 20.85
C HIS A 549 -6.66 15.68 21.59
N GLU A 550 -7.73 15.98 20.87
CA GLU A 550 -9.08 16.06 21.42
C GLU A 550 -9.62 14.70 21.89
N VAL A 551 -9.12 13.61 21.32
CA VAL A 551 -9.48 12.23 21.67
C VAL A 551 -8.23 11.37 21.77
N THR A 552 -8.09 10.68 22.90
CA THR A 552 -7.01 9.70 23.11
C THR A 552 -7.55 8.41 23.72
N THR A 553 -6.74 7.34 23.70
CA THR A 553 -7.02 6.07 24.36
C THR A 553 -5.73 5.43 24.87
N ASP A 554 -5.84 4.58 25.90
CA ASP A 554 -4.75 3.71 26.34
C ASP A 554 -4.84 2.30 25.72
N ALA A 555 -5.88 2.01 24.96
CA ALA A 555 -6.07 0.73 24.30
C ALA A 555 -5.13 0.61 23.05
N ALA A 556 -4.00 -0.04 23.23
CA ALA A 556 -2.97 -0.20 22.20
C ALA A 556 -3.45 -0.74 20.83
N PRO A 557 -4.46 -1.63 20.75
CA PRO A 557 -4.99 -2.09 19.46
C PRO A 557 -5.80 -1.04 18.69
N ILE A 558 -6.16 0.08 19.32
CA ILE A 558 -7.02 1.10 18.72
C ILE A 558 -6.16 2.22 18.12
N GLY A 559 -6.19 2.34 16.81
CA GLY A 559 -5.61 3.49 16.11
C GLY A 559 -6.65 4.61 15.96
N ILE A 560 -6.38 5.79 16.50
CA ILE A 560 -7.22 6.99 16.35
C ILE A 560 -6.71 7.83 15.18
N THR A 561 -7.64 8.39 14.42
CA THR A 561 -7.39 9.39 13.39
C THR A 561 -8.37 10.54 13.57
N LEU A 562 -7.88 11.76 13.62
CA LEU A 562 -8.69 12.97 13.73
C LEU A 562 -8.79 13.65 12.37
N HIS A 563 -9.95 14.22 12.08
CA HIS A 563 -10.24 14.93 10.85
C HIS A 563 -10.98 16.22 11.17
N ARG A 564 -10.72 17.29 10.41
CA ARG A 564 -11.49 18.53 10.53
C ARG A 564 -12.21 18.82 9.22
N ASP A 565 -13.50 19.10 9.34
CA ASP A 565 -14.27 19.58 8.20
C ASP A 565 -14.03 21.08 7.94
N GLU A 566 -14.62 21.59 6.86
CA GLU A 566 -14.50 23.01 6.46
C GLU A 566 -15.04 23.99 7.51
N LYS A 567 -15.88 23.52 8.45
CA LYS A 567 -16.43 24.33 9.56
C LYS A 567 -15.56 24.27 10.81
N GLY A 568 -14.55 23.40 10.81
CA GLY A 568 -13.68 23.14 11.95
C GLY A 568 -14.24 22.09 12.92
N ASP A 569 -15.34 21.41 12.57
CA ASP A 569 -15.88 20.32 13.37
C ASP A 569 -14.93 19.11 13.34
N VAL A 570 -14.65 18.54 14.51
CA VAL A 570 -13.74 17.40 14.65
C VAL A 570 -14.49 16.10 14.48
N ILE A 571 -14.01 15.25 13.59
CA ILE A 571 -14.47 13.88 13.39
C ILE A 571 -13.36 12.95 13.90
N CYS A 572 -13.71 12.05 14.80
CA CYS A 572 -12.82 11.00 15.28
C CYS A 572 -13.17 9.68 14.58
N ALA A 573 -12.19 9.04 13.98
CA ALA A 573 -12.27 7.66 13.53
C ALA A 573 -11.32 6.80 14.37
N ALA A 574 -11.85 5.78 15.02
CA ALA A 574 -11.06 4.84 15.81
C ALA A 574 -11.23 3.43 15.25
N ILE A 575 -10.13 2.81 14.88
CA ILE A 575 -10.08 1.49 14.23
C ILE A 575 -9.43 0.48 15.17
N ASN A 576 -10.09 -0.64 15.38
CA ASN A 576 -9.55 -1.80 16.10
C ASN A 576 -8.79 -2.72 15.14
N TYR A 577 -7.49 -2.77 15.29
CA TYR A 577 -6.58 -3.56 14.45
C TYR A 577 -6.35 -5.00 14.96
N THR A 578 -7.22 -5.54 15.82
CA THR A 578 -7.14 -6.93 16.30
C THR A 578 -8.44 -7.68 16.08
N TYR A 579 -8.33 -9.00 16.06
CA TYR A 579 -9.49 -9.90 15.90
C TYR A 579 -10.18 -10.23 17.25
N ASP A 580 -10.10 -9.30 18.19
CA ASP A 580 -10.81 -9.34 19.47
C ASP A 580 -11.59 -8.03 19.66
N ALA A 581 -12.72 -8.07 20.33
CA ALA A 581 -13.45 -6.86 20.69
C ALA A 581 -12.69 -6.07 21.76
N VAL A 582 -12.62 -4.75 21.62
CA VAL A 582 -11.87 -3.86 22.52
C VAL A 582 -12.77 -2.76 23.05
N ASN A 583 -12.68 -2.49 24.35
CA ASN A 583 -13.26 -1.30 24.97
C ASN A 583 -12.23 -0.16 24.87
N PRO A 584 -12.48 0.90 24.08
CA PRO A 584 -11.49 1.94 23.80
C PRO A 584 -11.25 2.90 24.97
N GLU A 585 -12.19 3.03 25.92
CA GLU A 585 -12.11 3.97 27.05
C GLU A 585 -11.60 5.36 26.62
N PHE A 586 -12.31 6.00 25.67
CA PHE A 586 -11.90 7.28 25.10
C PHE A 586 -11.75 8.37 26.17
N LYS A 587 -10.61 9.04 26.17
CA LYS A 587 -10.35 10.26 26.92
C LYS A 587 -10.60 11.44 26.01
N ILE A 588 -11.58 12.26 26.37
CA ILE A 588 -11.98 13.44 25.58
C ILE A 588 -11.41 14.68 26.27
N ALA A 589 -10.74 15.54 25.49
CA ALA A 589 -10.18 16.78 25.98
C ALA A 589 -11.25 17.71 26.58
N ASP A 590 -10.84 18.55 27.53
CA ASP A 590 -11.72 19.54 28.15
C ASP A 590 -12.34 20.44 27.07
N GLY A 591 -13.63 20.75 27.24
CA GLY A 591 -14.41 21.55 26.27
C GLY A 591 -15.08 20.73 25.17
N TYR A 592 -14.81 19.44 25.05
CA TYR A 592 -15.46 18.55 24.08
C TYR A 592 -16.28 17.44 24.73
N ALA A 593 -17.22 16.90 23.96
CA ALA A 593 -17.97 15.68 24.29
C ALA A 593 -18.19 14.86 23.01
N ILE A 594 -18.43 13.55 23.15
CA ILE A 594 -18.87 12.71 22.05
C ILE A 594 -20.26 13.19 21.60
N GLY A 595 -20.37 13.51 20.32
CA GLY A 595 -21.61 13.97 19.68
C GLY A 595 -22.27 12.87 18.86
N GLU A 596 -22.59 13.19 17.59
CA GLU A 596 -23.23 12.26 16.66
C GLU A 596 -22.28 11.08 16.32
N VAL A 597 -22.76 9.85 16.55
CA VAL A 597 -22.07 8.63 16.11
C VAL A 597 -22.51 8.32 14.68
N LEU A 598 -21.55 8.40 13.74
CA LEU A 598 -21.78 8.18 12.32
C LEU A 598 -21.69 6.68 11.95
N TYR A 599 -20.87 5.92 12.68
CA TYR A 599 -20.70 4.47 12.51
C TYR A 599 -20.19 3.83 13.80
N GLY A 600 -20.59 2.59 14.05
CA GLY A 600 -20.06 1.74 15.12
C GLY A 600 -20.60 2.04 16.52
N ASN A 601 -19.86 1.62 17.54
CA ASN A 601 -20.21 1.77 18.94
C ASN A 601 -19.00 2.33 19.73
N VAL A 602 -19.22 3.40 20.49
CA VAL A 602 -18.17 4.10 21.25
C VAL A 602 -17.71 3.34 22.50
N ASP A 603 -18.54 2.46 23.04
CA ASP A 603 -18.22 1.71 24.27
C ASP A 603 -17.45 0.41 23.96
N THR A 604 -17.67 -0.19 22.80
CA THR A 604 -17.00 -1.44 22.39
C THR A 604 -16.84 -1.47 20.88
N ILE A 605 -15.60 -1.60 20.41
CA ILE A 605 -15.30 -1.77 19.00
C ILE A 605 -15.04 -3.26 18.74
N GLY A 606 -15.83 -3.84 17.83
CA GLY A 606 -15.74 -5.26 17.46
C GLY A 606 -14.40 -5.65 16.84
N ALA A 607 -14.21 -6.95 16.63
CA ALA A 607 -13.05 -7.51 15.95
C ALA A 607 -12.88 -6.91 14.54
N PHE A 608 -11.71 -6.35 14.21
CA PHE A 608 -11.44 -5.73 12.91
C PHE A 608 -12.56 -4.77 12.47
N ASP A 609 -12.98 -3.91 13.38
CA ASP A 609 -14.05 -2.94 13.15
C ASP A 609 -13.61 -1.53 13.55
N GLY A 610 -14.51 -0.57 13.48
CA GLY A 610 -14.23 0.82 13.83
C GLY A 610 -15.45 1.53 14.42
N VAL A 611 -15.20 2.75 14.89
CA VAL A 611 -16.22 3.71 15.22
C VAL A 611 -15.85 5.06 14.63
N ILE A 612 -16.84 5.77 14.09
CA ILE A 612 -16.67 7.13 13.56
C ILE A 612 -17.72 8.02 14.25
N PHE A 613 -17.27 9.09 14.88
CA PHE A 613 -18.15 10.03 15.58
C PHE A 613 -17.64 11.48 15.48
N LYS A 614 -18.55 12.43 15.63
CA LYS A 614 -18.22 13.85 15.74
C LYS A 614 -18.02 14.24 17.20
N LEU A 615 -17.12 15.19 17.43
CA LEU A 615 -17.07 15.89 18.70
C LEU A 615 -18.02 17.10 18.69
N THR A 616 -18.62 17.39 19.84
CA THR A 616 -19.37 18.60 20.09
C THR A 616 -18.69 19.44 21.16
N GLN A 617 -18.63 20.75 20.97
CA GLN A 617 -18.17 21.66 22.01
C GLN A 617 -19.16 21.66 23.17
N LYS A 618 -18.65 21.53 24.39
CA LYS A 618 -19.46 21.74 25.60
C LYS A 618 -19.80 23.22 25.71
N ALA A 619 -21.07 23.51 25.96
CA ALA A 619 -21.58 24.88 26.15
C ALA A 619 -20.97 25.54 27.40
#